data_d11e3e8513187796bd8e9fe6f54df747
#
_entry.id   d11e3e8513187796bd8e9fe6f54df747
#
_cell.length_a   1.000
_cell.length_b   1.000
_cell.length_c   1.000
_cell.angle_alpha   90.00
_cell.angle_beta   90.00
_cell.angle_gamma   90.00
#
_symmetry.space_group_name_H-M   'P 1'
#
loop_
_entity.id
_entity.type
_entity.pdbx_description
1 polymer ?
#
loop_
_entity_poly.entity_id
_entity_poly.type
_entity_poly.pdbx_seq_one_letter_code
_entity_poly.pdbx_strand_id
1 'polypeptide(L)'
;MALTLAEANRIVQGALDKAREMNIKISVAVCDGGGRLIAFNRMDGAIWAGAYGSQGKAVASVAFGRASGELAERAGSPIIQGIMAAERGHMIPSQGAVPIIRNGAVEGACGTGGGTSQQDEDCARAGVAKL
;
A
#
# COMPACT_ATOMS: atom_id res chain seq x y z
N MET A 1 -7.95 -3.33 17.58
CA MET A 1 -7.88 -1.87 17.78
C MET A 1 -7.60 -1.19 16.46
N ALA A 2 -8.28 -0.08 16.18
CA ALA A 2 -8.11 0.62 14.92
C ALA A 2 -6.73 1.28 14.80
N LEU A 3 -6.21 1.35 13.58
CA LEU A 3 -4.97 2.03 13.27
C LEU A 3 -5.12 3.54 13.51
N THR A 4 -4.21 4.14 14.27
CA THR A 4 -4.24 5.58 14.57
C THR A 4 -3.48 6.38 13.51
N LEU A 5 -3.76 7.68 13.42
CA LEU A 5 -3.01 8.58 12.56
C LEU A 5 -1.52 8.61 12.93
N ALA A 6 -1.21 8.62 14.23
CA ALA A 6 0.18 8.60 14.68
C ALA A 6 0.91 7.34 14.19
N GLU A 7 0.25 6.18 14.27
CA GLU A 7 0.80 4.93 13.76
C GLU A 7 0.97 4.96 12.24
N ALA A 8 -0.04 5.46 11.53
CA ALA A 8 0.02 5.61 10.08
C ALA A 8 1.19 6.50 9.65
N ASN A 9 1.42 7.60 10.38
CA ASN A 9 2.53 8.50 10.10
C ASN A 9 3.89 7.85 10.35
N ARG A 10 4.01 7.00 11.39
CA ARG A 10 5.24 6.22 11.61
C ARG A 10 5.52 5.26 10.46
N ILE A 11 4.47 4.62 9.95
CA ILE A 11 4.59 3.71 8.80
C ILE A 11 5.06 4.49 7.57
N VAL A 12 4.43 5.62 7.29
CA VAL A 12 4.82 6.50 6.18
C VAL A 12 6.30 6.86 6.29
N GLN A 13 6.73 7.30 7.47
CA GLN A 13 8.12 7.70 7.68
C GLN A 13 9.09 6.53 7.46
N GLY A 14 8.74 5.33 7.93
CA GLY A 14 9.56 4.14 7.71
C GLY A 14 9.71 3.80 6.23
N ALA A 15 8.63 3.92 5.45
CA ALA A 15 8.67 3.70 4.01
C ALA A 15 9.53 4.75 3.30
N LEU A 16 9.41 6.02 3.69
CA LEU A 16 10.23 7.10 3.15
C LEU A 16 11.71 6.91 3.45
N ASP A 17 12.04 6.50 4.67
CA ASP A 17 13.42 6.26 5.07
C ASP A 17 14.04 5.14 4.22
N LYS A 18 13.28 4.07 3.98
CA LYS A 18 13.73 2.97 3.13
C LYS A 18 13.94 3.41 1.69
N ALA A 19 13.04 4.25 1.16
CA ALA A 19 13.20 4.79 -0.18
C ALA A 19 14.46 5.64 -0.30
N ARG A 20 14.77 6.46 0.70
CA ARG A 20 16.01 7.24 0.72
C ARG A 20 17.24 6.35 0.75
N GLU A 21 17.21 5.30 1.56
CA GLU A 21 18.28 4.30 1.64
C GLU A 21 18.52 3.64 0.28
N MET A 22 17.43 3.35 -0.46
CA MET A 22 17.50 2.74 -1.79
C MET A 22 17.75 3.75 -2.91
N ASN A 23 17.80 5.03 -2.59
CA ASN A 23 17.96 6.14 -3.54
C ASN A 23 16.86 6.16 -4.62
N ILE A 24 15.61 5.98 -4.20
CA ILE A 24 14.44 6.05 -5.08
C ILE A 24 13.44 7.10 -4.56
N LYS A 25 12.54 7.51 -5.43
CA LYS A 25 11.48 8.47 -5.11
C LYS A 25 10.14 7.77 -5.15
N ILE A 26 9.40 7.80 -4.05
CA ILE A 26 8.13 7.08 -3.94
C ILE A 26 6.99 7.99 -3.48
N SER A 27 5.78 7.50 -3.73
CA SER A 27 4.59 7.86 -2.98
C SER A 27 4.28 6.71 -2.03
N VAL A 28 3.74 7.03 -0.85
CA VAL A 28 3.35 6.04 0.16
C VAL A 28 1.98 6.39 0.72
N ALA A 29 1.12 5.38 0.82
CA ALA A 29 -0.24 5.51 1.32
C ALA A 29 -0.49 4.48 2.43
N VAL A 30 -1.17 4.91 3.49
CA VAL A 30 -1.64 4.01 4.54
C VAL A 30 -3.16 4.15 4.62
N CYS A 31 -3.86 3.04 4.50
CA CYS A 31 -5.32 2.98 4.65
C CYS A 31 -5.72 2.20 5.89
N ASP A 32 -6.95 2.39 6.32
CA ASP A 32 -7.55 1.65 7.43
C ASP A 32 -8.08 0.28 6.97
N GLY A 33 -8.69 -0.46 7.90
CA GLY A 33 -9.24 -1.79 7.60
C GLY A 33 -10.36 -1.81 6.56
N GLY A 34 -10.99 -0.67 6.30
CA GLY A 34 -12.01 -0.50 5.27
C GLY A 34 -11.47 0.04 3.94
N GLY A 35 -10.16 0.14 3.80
CA GLY A 35 -9.53 0.63 2.57
C GLY A 35 -9.57 2.15 2.42
N ARG A 36 -9.88 2.89 3.49
CA ARG A 36 -9.98 4.36 3.43
C ARG A 36 -8.66 4.98 3.86
N LEU A 37 -8.22 5.99 3.12
CA LEU A 37 -6.93 6.65 3.30
C LEU A 37 -6.84 7.33 4.67
N ILE A 38 -5.74 7.08 5.40
CA ILE A 38 -5.42 7.76 6.65
C ILE A 38 -4.27 8.74 6.42
N ALA A 39 -3.20 8.31 5.75
CA ALA A 39 -2.01 9.12 5.54
C ALA A 39 -1.41 8.85 4.17
N PHE A 40 -0.90 9.92 3.56
CA PHE A 40 -0.29 9.84 2.23
C PHE A 40 0.84 10.85 2.12
N ASN A 41 1.97 10.43 1.53
CA ASN A 41 3.06 11.35 1.17
C ASN A 41 3.59 11.01 -0.21
N ARG A 42 3.87 12.05 -0.99
CA ARG A 42 4.61 11.93 -2.24
C ARG A 42 5.92 12.67 -2.09
N MET A 43 7.04 11.97 -2.29
CA MET A 43 8.36 12.58 -2.24
C MET A 43 8.55 13.59 -3.37
N ASP A 44 9.35 14.61 -3.11
CA ASP A 44 9.78 15.54 -4.15
C ASP A 44 10.42 14.75 -5.30
N GLY A 45 10.00 15.04 -6.52
CA GLY A 45 10.51 14.37 -7.71
C GLY A 45 9.89 13.01 -8.02
N ALA A 46 9.01 12.48 -7.17
CA ALA A 46 8.30 11.24 -7.48
C ALA A 46 7.25 11.47 -8.57
N ILE A 47 7.07 10.49 -9.45
CA ILE A 47 6.04 10.59 -10.50
C ILE A 47 4.64 10.58 -9.87
N TRP A 48 3.73 11.40 -10.40
CA TRP A 48 2.39 11.50 -9.82
C TRP A 48 1.56 10.21 -9.97
N ALA A 49 1.87 9.38 -10.97
CA ALA A 49 1.20 8.09 -11.16
C ALA A 49 1.33 7.20 -9.91
N GLY A 50 2.45 7.30 -9.19
CA GLY A 50 2.66 6.56 -7.95
C GLY A 50 1.69 6.94 -6.83
N ALA A 51 1.11 8.15 -6.87
CA ALA A 51 0.10 8.55 -5.91
C ALA A 51 -1.15 7.67 -6.04
N TYR A 52 -1.59 7.41 -7.26
CA TYR A 52 -2.71 6.48 -7.51
C TYR A 52 -2.30 5.05 -7.23
N GLY A 53 -1.13 4.64 -7.72
CA GLY A 53 -0.64 3.28 -7.55
C GLY A 53 -0.49 2.89 -6.09
N SER A 54 0.09 3.76 -5.27
CA SER A 54 0.28 3.49 -3.84
C SER A 54 -1.05 3.29 -3.13
N GLN A 55 -2.02 4.15 -3.39
CA GLN A 55 -3.34 4.07 -2.77
C GLN A 55 -4.11 2.83 -3.25
N GLY A 56 -4.11 2.57 -4.55
CA GLY A 56 -4.82 1.42 -5.12
C GLY A 56 -4.25 0.09 -4.66
N LYS A 57 -2.94 -0.02 -4.54
CA LYS A 57 -2.29 -1.24 -4.04
C LYS A 57 -2.59 -1.46 -2.56
N ALA A 58 -2.65 -0.40 -1.76
CA ALA A 58 -3.05 -0.50 -0.35
C ALA A 58 -4.47 -1.05 -0.23
N VAL A 59 -5.41 -0.55 -1.05
CA VAL A 59 -6.78 -1.05 -1.07
C VAL A 59 -6.82 -2.53 -1.42
N ALA A 60 -6.06 -2.96 -2.43
CA ALA A 60 -5.99 -4.37 -2.82
C ALA A 60 -5.47 -5.24 -1.67
N SER A 61 -4.41 -4.79 -1.00
CA SER A 61 -3.81 -5.53 0.12
C SER A 61 -4.79 -5.68 1.28
N VAL A 62 -5.46 -4.60 1.69
CA VAL A 62 -6.38 -4.66 2.83
C VAL A 62 -7.62 -5.48 2.51
N ALA A 63 -8.11 -5.43 1.28
CA ALA A 63 -9.31 -6.15 0.87
C ALA A 63 -9.18 -7.66 1.04
N PHE A 64 -7.98 -8.20 0.84
CA PHE A 64 -7.72 -9.63 0.91
C PHE A 64 -6.83 -10.04 2.10
N GLY A 65 -6.29 -9.08 2.83
CA GLY A 65 -5.40 -9.35 3.96
C GLY A 65 -4.08 -9.99 3.53
N ARG A 66 -3.58 -9.63 2.34
CA ARG A 66 -2.38 -10.20 1.72
C ARG A 66 -1.53 -9.11 1.10
N ALA A 67 -0.26 -9.41 0.84
CA ALA A 67 0.55 -8.55 -0.02
C ALA A 67 -0.12 -8.43 -1.39
N SER A 68 -0.20 -7.22 -1.92
CA SER A 68 -0.91 -6.95 -3.18
C SER A 68 -0.27 -7.68 -4.38
N GLY A 69 1.02 -8.02 -4.30
CA GLY A 69 1.69 -8.82 -5.32
C GLY A 69 1.12 -10.22 -5.48
N GLU A 70 0.55 -10.79 -4.42
CA GLU A 70 -0.08 -12.10 -4.48
C GLU A 70 -1.38 -12.09 -5.30
N LEU A 71 -1.95 -10.90 -5.52
CA LEU A 71 -3.17 -10.75 -6.31
C LEU A 71 -2.87 -10.48 -7.78
N ALA A 72 -1.64 -10.12 -8.12
CA ALA A 72 -1.27 -9.74 -9.48
C ALA A 72 -1.55 -10.87 -10.49
N GLU A 73 -1.27 -12.11 -10.10
CA GLU A 73 -1.49 -13.29 -10.97
C GLU A 73 -2.98 -13.58 -11.19
N ARG A 74 -3.84 -13.08 -10.31
CA ARG A 74 -5.28 -13.27 -10.38
C ARG A 74 -6.01 -12.05 -10.94
N ALA A 75 -5.30 -11.02 -11.33
CA ALA A 75 -5.91 -9.76 -11.74
C ALA A 75 -6.91 -9.91 -12.89
N GLY A 76 -6.72 -10.90 -13.76
CA GLY A 76 -7.63 -11.19 -14.86
C GLY A 76 -8.82 -12.08 -14.51
N SER A 77 -8.91 -12.59 -13.27
CA SER A 77 -10.01 -13.48 -12.90
C SER A 77 -11.33 -12.70 -12.81
N PRO A 78 -12.49 -13.35 -13.10
CA PRO A 78 -13.78 -12.67 -13.06
C PRO A 78 -14.10 -12.05 -11.71
N ILE A 79 -13.74 -12.70 -10.60
CA ILE A 79 -14.05 -12.17 -9.26
C ILE A 79 -13.22 -10.91 -8.96
N ILE A 80 -11.95 -10.92 -9.28
CA ILE A 80 -11.09 -9.74 -9.06
C ILE A 80 -11.55 -8.60 -9.97
N GLN A 81 -11.87 -8.87 -11.23
CA GLN A 81 -12.39 -7.86 -12.16
C GLN A 81 -13.69 -7.25 -11.64
N GLY A 82 -14.59 -8.07 -11.09
CA GLY A 82 -15.83 -7.59 -10.49
C GLY A 82 -15.60 -6.68 -9.30
N ILE A 83 -14.66 -7.04 -8.42
CA ILE A 83 -14.30 -6.22 -7.26
C ILE A 83 -13.67 -4.90 -7.70
N MET A 84 -12.76 -4.93 -8.68
CA MET A 84 -12.15 -3.73 -9.24
C MET A 84 -13.21 -2.78 -9.81
N ALA A 85 -14.20 -3.33 -10.53
CA ALA A 85 -15.29 -2.53 -11.06
C ALA A 85 -16.16 -1.92 -9.95
N ALA A 86 -16.47 -2.70 -8.91
CA ALA A 86 -17.24 -2.22 -7.75
C ALA A 86 -16.49 -1.11 -7.00
N GLU A 87 -15.16 -1.20 -6.93
CA GLU A 87 -14.29 -0.19 -6.31
C GLU A 87 -13.99 1.00 -7.25
N ARG A 88 -14.52 0.99 -8.45
CA ARG A 88 -14.40 2.09 -9.43
C ARG A 88 -12.94 2.47 -9.71
N GLY A 89 -12.06 1.47 -9.82
CA GLY A 89 -10.65 1.68 -10.09
C GLY A 89 -9.80 2.04 -8.87
N HIS A 90 -10.39 2.10 -7.67
CA HIS A 90 -9.64 2.38 -6.44
C HIS A 90 -8.82 1.18 -5.96
N MET A 91 -9.05 0.00 -6.47
CA MET A 91 -8.27 -1.19 -6.14
C MET A 91 -7.36 -1.57 -7.30
N ILE A 92 -6.06 -1.65 -7.03
CA ILE A 92 -5.05 -2.01 -8.03
C ILE A 92 -4.31 -3.27 -7.56
N PRO A 93 -4.62 -4.45 -8.11
CA PRO A 93 -3.99 -5.72 -7.69
C PRO A 93 -2.62 -5.89 -8.33
N SER A 94 -1.65 -5.13 -7.86
CA SER A 94 -0.27 -5.12 -8.35
C SER A 94 0.67 -5.04 -7.16
N GLN A 95 1.90 -5.55 -7.33
CA GLN A 95 2.88 -5.61 -6.24
C GLN A 95 3.29 -4.21 -5.75
N GLY A 96 3.40 -4.06 -4.43
CA GLY A 96 3.89 -2.83 -3.81
C GLY A 96 3.19 -2.45 -2.51
N ALA A 97 2.23 -3.26 -2.03
CA ALA A 97 1.57 -3.03 -0.75
C ALA A 97 1.59 -4.28 0.11
N VAL A 98 1.56 -4.09 1.42
CA VAL A 98 1.45 -5.16 2.40
C VAL A 98 0.42 -4.81 3.45
N PRO A 99 -0.28 -5.81 4.03
CA PRO A 99 -1.28 -5.54 5.04
C PRO A 99 -0.65 -5.24 6.40
N ILE A 100 -1.40 -4.53 7.23
CA ILE A 100 -1.06 -4.29 8.63
C ILE A 100 -1.94 -5.25 9.44
N ILE A 101 -1.32 -6.28 10.01
CA ILE A 101 -2.04 -7.31 10.75
C ILE A 101 -1.57 -7.26 12.20
N ARG A 102 -2.51 -7.07 13.12
CA ARG A 102 -2.25 -7.10 14.57
C ARG A 102 -3.24 -8.01 15.25
N ASN A 103 -2.73 -8.92 16.08
CA ASN A 103 -3.57 -9.88 16.81
C ASN A 103 -4.52 -10.67 15.89
N GLY A 104 -4.05 -11.02 14.69
CA GLY A 104 -4.81 -11.77 13.70
C GLY A 104 -5.84 -10.95 12.93
N ALA A 105 -5.96 -9.64 13.18
CA ALA A 105 -6.91 -8.78 12.49
C ALA A 105 -6.19 -7.88 11.48
N VAL A 106 -6.77 -7.72 10.29
CA VAL A 106 -6.28 -6.79 9.27
C VAL A 106 -6.78 -5.39 9.63
N GLU A 107 -5.87 -4.53 10.10
CA GLU A 107 -6.21 -3.19 10.56
C GLU A 107 -5.96 -2.10 9.52
N GLY A 108 -5.32 -2.44 8.43
CA GLY A 108 -5.01 -1.52 7.35
C GLY A 108 -4.01 -2.12 6.38
N ALA A 109 -3.44 -1.27 5.55
CA ALA A 109 -2.37 -1.64 4.62
C ALA A 109 -1.50 -0.42 4.32
N CYS A 110 -0.25 -0.70 3.95
CA CYS A 110 0.67 0.30 3.42
C CYS A 110 1.00 -0.04 1.98
N GLY A 111 0.82 0.93 1.08
CA GLY A 111 1.15 0.79 -0.33
C GLY A 111 2.16 1.84 -0.77
N THR A 112 3.05 1.46 -1.66
CA THR A 112 4.05 2.37 -2.23
C THR A 112 4.04 2.28 -3.76
N GLY A 113 4.49 3.35 -4.40
CA GLY A 113 4.62 3.42 -5.85
C GLY A 113 5.74 4.36 -6.24
N GLY A 114 6.40 4.10 -7.38
CA GLY A 114 7.47 4.94 -7.90
C GLY A 114 8.79 4.21 -8.14
N GLY A 115 9.05 3.11 -7.44
CA GLY A 115 10.19 2.22 -7.70
C GLY A 115 9.78 1.05 -8.58
N THR A 116 10.62 0.02 -8.61
CA THR A 116 10.21 -1.28 -9.17
C THR A 116 9.18 -1.90 -8.24
N SER A 117 8.45 -2.89 -8.71
CA SER A 117 7.44 -3.59 -7.89
C SER A 117 8.04 -4.12 -6.58
N GLN A 118 9.25 -4.70 -6.64
CA GLN A 118 9.92 -5.22 -5.47
C GLN A 118 10.40 -4.10 -4.54
N GLN A 119 10.94 -3.02 -5.08
CA GLN A 119 11.35 -1.86 -4.28
C GLN A 119 10.16 -1.24 -3.56
N ASP A 120 9.02 -1.13 -4.24
CA ASP A 120 7.79 -0.62 -3.66
C ASP A 120 7.36 -1.48 -2.47
N GLU A 121 7.34 -2.79 -2.65
CA GLU A 121 6.98 -3.71 -1.56
C GLU A 121 7.98 -3.64 -0.41
N ASP A 122 9.27 -3.56 -0.68
CA ASP A 122 10.32 -3.45 0.35
C ASP A 122 10.11 -2.18 1.20
N CYS A 123 9.75 -1.07 0.56
CA CYS A 123 9.45 0.17 1.27
C CYS A 123 8.21 0.02 2.15
N ALA A 124 7.15 -0.60 1.62
CA ALA A 124 5.92 -0.83 2.38
C ALA A 124 6.19 -1.72 3.62
N ARG A 125 6.96 -2.79 3.45
CA ARG A 125 7.34 -3.68 4.57
C ARG A 125 8.16 -2.95 5.61
N ALA A 126 9.11 -2.12 5.19
CA ALA A 126 9.93 -1.32 6.12
C ALA A 126 9.06 -0.35 6.93
N GLY A 127 8.04 0.21 6.29
CA GLY A 127 7.07 1.08 6.98
C GLY A 127 6.28 0.32 8.04
N VAL A 128 5.66 -0.79 7.67
CA VAL A 128 4.85 -1.60 8.59
C VAL A 128 5.69 -2.14 9.75
N ALA A 129 6.98 -2.42 9.52
CA ALA A 129 7.88 -2.87 10.57
C ALA A 129 8.10 -1.84 11.70
N LYS A 130 7.68 -0.59 11.51
CA LYS A 130 7.75 0.45 12.55
C LYS A 130 6.66 0.35 13.60
N LEU A 131 5.71 -0.53 13.42
CA LEU A 131 4.67 -0.78 14.43
C LEU A 131 5.13 -1.85 15.48
#